data_8da8a68a47059ee77d274a7f23c9b1bc
#
_entry.id   8da8a68a47059ee77d274a7f23c9b1bc
#
_cell.length_a   1.000
_cell.length_b   1.000
_cell.length_c   1.000
_cell.angle_alpha   90.00
_cell.angle_beta   90.00
_cell.angle_gamma   90.00
#
_symmetry.space_group_name_H-M   'P 1'
#
loop_
_entity.id
_entity.type
_entity.pdbx_description
1 polymer ?
#
loop_
_entity_poly.entity_id
_entity_poly.type
_entity_poly.pdbx_seq_one_letter_code
_entity_poly.pdbx_strand_id
1 'polypeptide(L)'
;PVCSSAASDVYKRQIVMIVAGPNARKDYHYNETEELFYQIEGSIVVKTQQDGKLVEVPINEGEMFLLPPKIPHSPVRSEGSIGLVIERKRTNNDKDGLMWFSDTANELLYEEYFHLTNIEKDFLPVFKRFYSDEKLRTCPKTGEVMEADSRYVSD
;
A
#
# COMPACT_ATOMS: atom_id res chain seq x y z
N PRO A 1 5.35 -1.91 -15.71
CA PRO A 1 4.30 -2.92 -15.87
C PRO A 1 3.42 -2.93 -14.64
N VAL A 2 2.13 -2.76 -14.87
CA VAL A 2 1.13 -2.96 -13.82
C VAL A 2 1.23 -4.42 -13.43
N CYS A 3 1.45 -4.68 -12.16
CA CYS A 3 1.44 -6.03 -11.65
C CYS A 3 0.07 -6.65 -11.94
N SER A 4 0.00 -7.63 -12.85
CA SER A 4 -1.23 -8.37 -13.08
C SER A 4 -1.45 -9.27 -11.88
N SER A 5 -2.34 -8.90 -10.99
CA SER A 5 -2.82 -9.76 -9.93
C SER A 5 -3.84 -10.73 -10.51
N ALA A 6 -3.58 -12.03 -10.47
CA ALA A 6 -4.62 -13.03 -10.63
C ALA A 6 -5.27 -13.25 -9.27
N ALA A 7 -6.52 -12.80 -9.11
CA ALA A 7 -7.29 -13.08 -7.90
C ALA A 7 -8.14 -14.34 -8.12
N SER A 8 -8.09 -15.29 -7.21
CA SER A 8 -9.02 -16.40 -7.15
C SER A 8 -9.89 -16.29 -5.91
N ASP A 9 -11.19 -16.50 -6.06
CA ASP A 9 -12.17 -16.43 -4.98
C ASP A 9 -12.29 -17.81 -4.32
N VAL A 10 -11.51 -18.06 -3.27
CA VAL A 10 -11.59 -19.28 -2.49
C VAL A 10 -12.64 -19.09 -1.41
N TYR A 11 -13.75 -19.82 -1.48
CA TYR A 11 -14.87 -19.78 -0.52
C TYR A 11 -15.57 -18.41 -0.38
N LYS A 12 -15.45 -17.52 -1.36
CA LYS A 12 -16.11 -16.19 -1.38
C LYS A 12 -15.77 -15.26 -0.21
N ARG A 13 -14.76 -15.57 0.60
CA ARG A 13 -14.38 -14.78 1.78
C ARG A 13 -12.95 -14.22 1.75
N GLN A 14 -12.12 -14.69 0.82
CA GLN A 14 -10.72 -14.32 0.71
C GLN A 14 -10.40 -13.82 -0.70
N ILE A 15 -9.42 -12.95 -0.79
CA ILE A 15 -8.77 -12.53 -2.01
C ILE A 15 -7.34 -13.08 -1.95
N VAL A 16 -6.94 -13.80 -3.00
CA VAL A 16 -5.60 -14.36 -3.12
C VAL A 16 -4.94 -13.75 -4.34
N MET A 17 -3.79 -13.11 -4.15
CA MET A 17 -3.08 -12.37 -5.20
C MET A 17 -1.65 -12.89 -5.32
N ILE A 18 -1.20 -13.11 -6.56
CA ILE A 18 0.23 -13.25 -6.87
C ILE A 18 0.71 -11.87 -7.31
N VAL A 19 1.72 -11.37 -6.63
CA VAL A 19 2.24 -10.02 -6.84
C VAL A 19 3.72 -10.09 -7.16
N ALA A 20 4.11 -9.47 -8.28
CA ALA A 20 5.51 -9.40 -8.70
C ALA A 20 6.07 -7.97 -8.55
N GLY A 21 7.38 -7.88 -8.29
CA GLY A 21 8.14 -6.64 -8.32
C GLY A 21 8.75 -6.35 -9.71
N PRO A 22 9.36 -5.17 -9.88
CA PRO A 22 9.50 -4.13 -8.87
C PRO A 22 8.26 -3.26 -8.73
N ASN A 23 8.16 -2.54 -7.61
CA ASN A 23 7.22 -1.45 -7.47
C ASN A 23 7.92 -0.17 -6.94
N ALA A 24 7.33 0.97 -7.27
CA ALA A 24 7.81 2.29 -6.82
C ALA A 24 6.62 3.08 -6.28
N ARG A 25 6.10 2.64 -5.12
CA ARG A 25 4.98 3.31 -4.46
C ARG A 25 5.45 3.99 -3.18
N LYS A 26 4.85 5.13 -2.87
CA LYS A 26 5.09 5.89 -1.62
C LYS A 26 3.88 5.92 -0.70
N ASP A 27 2.75 5.44 -1.18
CA ASP A 27 1.53 5.32 -0.41
C ASP A 27 1.58 4.15 0.55
N TYR A 28 0.89 4.31 1.67
CA TYR A 28 0.58 3.26 2.62
C TYR A 28 -0.90 2.90 2.48
N HIS A 29 -1.16 1.62 2.34
CA HIS A 29 -2.51 1.08 2.38
C HIS A 29 -2.91 0.78 3.82
N TYR A 30 -4.14 1.13 4.16
CA TYR A 30 -4.78 0.76 5.41
C TYR A 30 -5.99 -0.11 5.10
N ASN A 31 -6.12 -1.24 5.78
CA ASN A 31 -7.32 -2.04 5.76
C ASN A 31 -7.74 -2.46 7.18
N GLU A 32 -9.01 -2.82 7.36
CA GLU A 32 -9.57 -3.17 8.66
C GLU A 32 -9.41 -4.66 9.01
N THR A 33 -8.74 -5.42 8.16
CA THR A 33 -8.52 -6.86 8.32
C THR A 33 -7.04 -7.20 8.25
N GLU A 34 -6.70 -8.38 8.73
CA GLU A 34 -5.37 -8.96 8.59
C GLU A 34 -5.02 -9.23 7.11
N GLU A 35 -3.72 -9.17 6.80
CA GLU A 35 -3.18 -9.46 5.48
C GLU A 35 -1.97 -10.41 5.62
N LEU A 36 -1.99 -11.55 4.95
CA LEU A 36 -0.89 -12.50 4.94
C LEU A 36 0.00 -12.28 3.72
N PHE A 37 1.29 -12.09 3.96
CA PHE A 37 2.34 -12.08 2.96
C PHE A 37 3.11 -13.40 3.03
N TYR A 38 3.35 -14.01 1.87
CA TYR A 38 4.28 -15.12 1.71
C TYR A 38 5.19 -14.84 0.53
N GLN A 39 6.49 -14.84 0.75
CA GLN A 39 7.46 -14.54 -0.29
C GLN A 39 7.90 -15.83 -0.98
N ILE A 40 7.59 -15.95 -2.29
CA ILE A 40 7.84 -17.14 -3.11
C ILE A 40 9.24 -17.08 -3.71
N GLU A 41 9.61 -15.92 -4.28
CA GLU A 41 10.94 -15.68 -4.88
C GLU A 41 11.45 -14.31 -4.47
N GLY A 42 12.75 -14.21 -4.19
CA GLY A 42 13.42 -12.99 -3.79
C GLY A 42 12.96 -12.47 -2.42
N SER A 43 13.09 -11.18 -2.18
CA SER A 43 12.72 -10.57 -0.91
C SER A 43 11.93 -9.28 -1.09
N ILE A 44 11.17 -8.91 -0.07
CA ILE A 44 10.46 -7.63 0.01
C ILE A 44 10.69 -6.98 1.39
N VAL A 45 10.41 -5.69 1.47
CA VAL A 45 10.30 -4.98 2.76
C VAL A 45 8.88 -4.42 2.87
N VAL A 46 8.16 -4.83 3.89
CA VAL A 46 6.87 -4.21 4.23
C VAL A 46 7.13 -3.08 5.21
N LYS A 47 7.04 -1.83 4.72
CA LYS A 47 7.07 -0.65 5.57
C LYS A 47 5.73 -0.52 6.27
N THR A 48 5.75 -0.30 7.57
CA THR A 48 4.53 -0.14 8.38
C THR A 48 4.62 1.13 9.22
N GLN A 49 3.47 1.74 9.51
CA GLN A 49 3.37 2.83 10.48
C GLN A 49 2.79 2.28 11.78
N GLN A 50 3.59 2.26 12.84
CA GLN A 50 3.21 1.73 14.14
C GLN A 50 3.54 2.76 15.23
N ASP A 51 2.54 3.21 15.97
CA ASP A 51 2.69 4.19 17.05
C ASP A 51 3.45 5.46 16.62
N GLY A 52 3.16 5.95 15.41
CA GLY A 52 3.79 7.14 14.83
C GLY A 52 5.24 6.92 14.36
N LYS A 53 5.68 5.67 14.23
CA LYS A 53 7.03 5.30 13.78
C LYS A 53 6.99 4.44 12.54
N LEU A 54 7.93 4.69 11.64
CA LEU A 54 8.22 3.79 10.54
C LEU A 54 8.90 2.52 11.09
N VAL A 55 8.32 1.37 10.81
CA VAL A 55 8.88 0.05 11.10
C VAL A 55 9.00 -0.72 9.79
N GLU A 56 10.18 -1.19 9.47
CA GLU A 56 10.45 -2.00 8.29
C GLU A 56 10.50 -3.49 8.66
N VAL A 57 9.69 -4.27 7.99
CA VAL A 57 9.61 -5.73 8.16
C VAL A 57 10.14 -6.39 6.89
N PRO A 58 11.38 -6.90 6.89
CA PRO A 58 11.88 -7.68 5.77
C PRO A 58 11.20 -9.05 5.73
N ILE A 59 10.87 -9.52 4.53
CA ILE A 59 10.34 -10.86 4.29
C ILE A 59 11.18 -11.48 3.19
N ASN A 60 11.99 -12.48 3.55
CA ASN A 60 12.85 -13.19 2.61
C ASN A 60 12.10 -14.34 1.92
N GLU A 61 12.72 -14.89 0.89
CA GLU A 61 12.20 -16.08 0.20
C GLU A 61 11.88 -17.21 1.18
N GLY A 62 10.68 -17.77 1.08
CA GLY A 62 10.16 -18.81 1.95
C GLY A 62 9.57 -18.30 3.26
N GLU A 63 9.70 -17.02 3.58
CA GLU A 63 9.15 -16.44 4.81
C GLU A 63 7.70 -15.93 4.64
N MET A 64 7.00 -15.90 5.76
CA MET A 64 5.63 -15.38 5.86
C MET A 64 5.54 -14.29 6.92
N PHE A 65 4.67 -13.33 6.68
CA PHE A 65 4.32 -12.29 7.65
C PHE A 65 2.81 -12.09 7.67
N LEU A 66 2.22 -12.23 8.84
CA LEU A 66 0.82 -11.89 9.07
C LEU A 66 0.76 -10.46 9.62
N LEU A 67 0.34 -9.54 8.79
CA LEU A 67 0.13 -8.14 9.16
C LEU A 67 -1.17 -8.01 9.95
N PRO A 68 -1.13 -7.44 11.17
CA PRO A 68 -2.35 -7.16 11.92
C PRO A 68 -3.28 -6.17 11.21
N PRO A 69 -4.59 -6.20 11.51
CA PRO A 69 -5.53 -5.23 10.97
C PRO A 69 -5.19 -3.80 11.41
N LYS A 70 -5.58 -2.83 10.60
CA LYS A 70 -5.48 -1.39 10.90
C LYS A 70 -4.05 -0.84 11.00
N ILE A 71 -3.07 -1.56 10.49
CA ILE A 71 -1.70 -1.08 10.38
C ILE A 71 -1.46 -0.54 8.96
N PRO A 72 -1.20 0.76 8.79
CA PRO A 72 -0.84 1.30 7.49
C PRO A 72 0.46 0.67 7.01
N HIS A 73 0.49 0.18 5.77
CA HIS A 73 1.61 -0.57 5.24
C HIS A 73 1.88 -0.29 3.76
N SER A 74 3.13 -0.40 3.38
CA SER A 74 3.61 -0.20 2.01
C SER A 74 4.61 -1.29 1.66
N PRO A 75 4.20 -2.33 0.92
CA PRO A 75 5.12 -3.38 0.47
C PRO A 75 6.03 -2.84 -0.63
N VAL A 76 7.32 -2.78 -0.36
CA VAL A 76 8.37 -2.41 -1.33
C VAL A 76 8.97 -3.69 -1.89
N ARG A 77 8.82 -3.87 -3.20
CA ARG A 77 9.19 -5.09 -3.91
C ARG A 77 10.40 -4.85 -4.80
N SER A 78 11.41 -5.70 -4.67
CA SER A 78 12.58 -5.70 -5.54
C SER A 78 12.27 -6.29 -6.92
N GLU A 79 13.14 -6.03 -7.87
CA GLU A 79 13.07 -6.65 -9.19
C GLU A 79 13.18 -8.20 -9.07
N GLY A 80 12.35 -8.92 -9.83
CA GLY A 80 12.30 -10.37 -9.81
C GLY A 80 11.63 -10.99 -8.59
N SER A 81 11.18 -10.19 -7.62
CA SER A 81 10.46 -10.74 -6.47
C SER A 81 9.04 -11.18 -6.83
N ILE A 82 8.63 -12.34 -6.31
CA ILE A 82 7.27 -12.89 -6.45
C ILE A 82 6.75 -13.23 -5.06
N GLY A 83 5.57 -12.73 -4.73
CA GLY A 83 4.91 -13.00 -3.46
C GLY A 83 3.44 -13.37 -3.61
N LEU A 84 2.94 -14.09 -2.63
CA LEU A 84 1.53 -14.38 -2.43
C LEU A 84 1.00 -13.44 -1.34
N VAL A 85 -0.12 -12.79 -1.63
CA VAL A 85 -0.84 -11.96 -0.66
C VAL A 85 -2.25 -12.53 -0.50
N ILE A 86 -2.66 -12.72 0.75
CA ILE A 86 -4.01 -13.19 1.08
C ILE A 86 -4.67 -12.17 2.01
N GLU A 87 -5.81 -11.68 1.58
CA GLU A 87 -6.63 -10.73 2.34
C GLU A 87 -8.05 -11.27 2.52
N ARG A 88 -8.73 -10.79 3.54
CA ARG A 88 -10.16 -11.01 3.68
C ARG A 88 -10.93 -10.10 2.71
N LYS A 89 -11.94 -10.64 2.06
CA LYS A 89 -12.86 -9.86 1.23
C LYS A 89 -13.59 -8.82 2.10
N ARG A 90 -13.64 -7.59 1.61
CA ARG A 90 -14.31 -6.49 2.32
C ARG A 90 -15.80 -6.73 2.41
N THR A 91 -16.36 -6.39 3.55
CA THR A 91 -17.81 -6.27 3.75
C THR A 91 -18.25 -4.84 3.49
N ASN A 92 -19.56 -4.60 3.49
CA ASN A 92 -20.08 -3.24 3.28
C ASN A 92 -19.71 -2.25 4.40
N ASN A 93 -19.20 -2.75 5.52
CA ASN A 93 -18.81 -1.91 6.66
C ASN A 93 -17.31 -1.62 6.70
N ASP A 94 -16.50 -2.39 5.97
CA ASP A 94 -15.05 -2.23 5.96
C ASP A 94 -14.65 -1.04 5.09
N LYS A 95 -13.69 -0.28 5.56
CA LYS A 95 -13.06 0.81 4.81
C LYS A 95 -11.60 0.50 4.55
N ASP A 96 -11.16 0.87 3.40
CA ASP A 96 -9.74 0.95 3.06
C ASP A 96 -9.30 2.42 3.12
N GLY A 97 -8.02 2.65 3.32
CA GLY A 97 -7.44 3.98 3.32
C GLY A 97 -6.14 4.02 2.54
N LEU A 98 -5.83 5.17 1.99
CA LEU A 98 -4.53 5.48 1.45
C LEU A 98 -3.94 6.64 2.24
N MET A 99 -2.67 6.50 2.60
CA MET A 99 -1.94 7.47 3.41
C MET A 99 -0.58 7.77 2.81
N TRP A 100 -0.08 8.99 3.01
CA TRP A 100 1.28 9.38 2.65
C TRP A 100 1.95 10.05 3.84
N PHE A 101 3.22 9.71 4.03
CA PHE A 101 4.06 10.27 5.09
C PHE A 101 5.29 10.93 4.48
N SER A 102 5.77 12.03 5.07
CA SER A 102 6.97 12.69 4.58
C SER A 102 8.19 11.76 4.69
N ASP A 103 9.05 11.80 3.68
CA ASP A 103 10.23 10.93 3.60
C ASP A 103 11.24 11.23 4.73
N THR A 104 11.34 12.49 5.18
CA THR A 104 12.35 12.92 6.16
C THR A 104 11.85 12.98 7.59
N ALA A 105 10.58 13.38 7.81
CA ALA A 105 10.03 13.59 9.15
C ALA A 105 9.04 12.51 9.59
N ASN A 106 8.65 11.61 8.70
CA ASN A 106 7.60 10.60 8.92
C ASN A 106 6.27 11.22 9.43
N GLU A 107 6.01 12.48 9.06
CA GLU A 107 4.74 13.15 9.37
C GLU A 107 3.68 12.77 8.35
N LEU A 108 2.46 12.57 8.79
CA LEU A 108 1.33 12.33 7.91
C LEU A 108 1.08 13.56 7.03
N LEU A 109 1.13 13.36 5.71
CA LEU A 109 0.84 14.41 4.72
C LEU A 109 -0.62 14.40 4.32
N TYR A 110 -1.15 13.22 4.04
CA TYR A 110 -2.50 13.05 3.58
C TYR A 110 -3.04 11.67 3.93
N GLU A 111 -4.32 11.59 4.22
CA GLU A 111 -5.06 10.33 4.34
C GLU A 111 -6.45 10.46 3.74
N GLU A 112 -6.92 9.41 3.13
CA GLU A 112 -8.29 9.31 2.63
C GLU A 112 -8.81 7.90 2.79
N TYR A 113 -10.03 7.78 3.35
CA TYR A 113 -10.71 6.51 3.55
C TYR A 113 -11.90 6.38 2.59
N PHE A 114 -12.07 5.21 2.02
CA PHE A 114 -13.11 4.93 1.04
C PHE A 114 -13.55 3.46 1.13
N HIS A 115 -14.61 3.14 0.42
CA HIS A 115 -15.08 1.76 0.28
C HIS A 115 -14.43 1.12 -0.93
N LEU A 116 -13.58 0.12 -0.70
CA LEU A 116 -12.84 -0.54 -1.78
C LEU A 116 -13.69 -1.63 -2.44
N THR A 117 -13.99 -1.45 -3.72
CA THR A 117 -14.66 -2.43 -4.57
C THR A 117 -13.75 -2.95 -5.68
N ASN A 118 -12.86 -2.07 -6.18
CA ASN A 118 -11.91 -2.38 -7.22
C ASN A 118 -10.65 -1.53 -7.04
N ILE A 119 -9.51 -2.18 -6.81
CA ILE A 119 -8.23 -1.51 -6.51
C ILE A 119 -7.86 -0.47 -7.58
N GLU A 120 -7.92 -0.83 -8.86
CA GLU A 120 -7.50 0.07 -9.93
C GLU A 120 -8.41 1.31 -10.05
N LYS A 121 -9.72 1.11 -9.90
CA LYS A 121 -10.71 2.19 -10.07
C LYS A 121 -10.80 3.09 -8.85
N ASP A 122 -10.71 2.51 -7.65
CA ASP A 122 -10.98 3.25 -6.42
C ASP A 122 -9.71 3.96 -5.89
N PHE A 123 -8.52 3.41 -6.15
CA PHE A 123 -7.25 4.05 -5.78
C PHE A 123 -6.89 5.23 -6.69
N LEU A 124 -7.14 5.13 -7.99
CA LEU A 124 -6.74 6.13 -8.96
C LEU A 124 -7.24 7.56 -8.65
N PRO A 125 -8.50 7.80 -8.25
CA PRO A 125 -8.95 9.13 -7.88
C PRO A 125 -8.23 9.71 -6.66
N VAL A 126 -7.87 8.86 -5.69
CA VAL A 126 -7.14 9.27 -4.48
C VAL A 126 -5.70 9.65 -4.83
N PHE A 127 -5.02 8.85 -5.64
CA PHE A 127 -3.69 9.18 -6.15
C PHE A 127 -3.70 10.52 -6.90
N LYS A 128 -4.64 10.72 -7.82
CA LYS A 128 -4.75 11.98 -8.56
C LYS A 128 -4.95 13.17 -7.64
N ARG A 129 -5.82 13.08 -6.64
CA ARG A 129 -6.02 14.15 -5.66
C ARG A 129 -4.73 14.52 -4.94
N PHE A 130 -4.08 13.51 -4.37
CA PHE A 130 -2.84 13.72 -3.62
C PHE A 130 -1.72 14.31 -4.49
N TYR A 131 -1.43 13.69 -5.62
CA TYR A 131 -0.29 14.09 -6.44
C TYR A 131 -0.50 15.40 -7.21
N SER A 132 -1.75 15.78 -7.51
CA SER A 132 -2.06 17.05 -8.20
C SER A 132 -2.04 18.27 -7.30
N ASP A 133 -2.14 18.12 -5.98
CA ASP A 133 -2.14 19.24 -5.03
C ASP A 133 -0.84 19.27 -4.21
N GLU A 134 -0.01 20.28 -4.49
CA GLU A 134 1.25 20.48 -3.76
C GLU A 134 1.04 20.68 -2.25
N LYS A 135 -0.07 21.29 -1.87
CA LYS A 135 -0.37 21.51 -0.43
C LYS A 135 -0.55 20.19 0.32
N LEU A 136 -1.17 19.20 -0.33
CA LEU A 136 -1.33 17.87 0.26
C LEU A 136 0.01 17.11 0.36
N ARG A 137 0.96 17.46 -0.49
CA ARG A 137 2.31 16.86 -0.52
C ARG A 137 3.33 17.63 0.34
N THR A 138 2.95 18.76 0.91
CA THR A 138 3.84 19.59 1.72
C THR A 138 3.80 19.15 3.18
N CYS A 139 4.96 18.80 3.72
CA CYS A 139 5.10 18.46 5.14
C CYS A 139 4.80 19.67 6.04
N PRO A 140 3.82 19.60 6.92
CA PRO A 140 3.47 20.73 7.78
C PRO A 140 4.55 21.10 8.79
N LYS A 141 5.46 20.18 9.08
CA LYS A 141 6.51 20.35 10.08
C LYS A 141 7.81 20.89 9.48
N THR A 142 8.18 20.44 8.28
CA THR A 142 9.48 20.78 7.67
C THR A 142 9.35 21.70 6.46
N GLY A 143 8.16 21.80 5.86
CA GLY A 143 7.95 22.49 4.59
C GLY A 143 8.44 21.72 3.37
N GLU A 144 8.99 20.50 3.56
CA GLU A 144 9.41 19.64 2.46
C GLU A 144 8.20 19.25 1.61
N VAL A 145 8.37 19.29 0.29
CA VAL A 145 7.34 18.88 -0.66
C VAL A 145 7.71 17.52 -1.24
N MET A 146 6.87 16.52 -1.02
CA MET A 146 7.03 15.23 -1.66
C MET A 146 6.91 15.37 -3.18
N GLU A 147 7.83 14.77 -3.91
CA GLU A 147 7.81 14.78 -5.37
C GLU A 147 6.52 14.15 -5.92
N ALA A 148 5.93 14.81 -6.90
CA ALA A 148 4.74 14.31 -7.57
C ALA A 148 5.07 13.11 -8.46
N ASP A 149 4.25 12.07 -8.40
CA ASP A 149 4.35 10.97 -9.35
C ASP A 149 3.66 11.36 -10.66
N SER A 150 4.45 11.53 -11.70
CA SER A 150 3.98 11.97 -13.03
C SER A 150 2.88 11.08 -13.65
N ARG A 151 2.77 9.83 -13.19
CA ARG A 151 1.70 8.92 -13.64
C ARG A 151 0.30 9.38 -13.24
N TYR A 152 0.21 10.21 -12.20
CA TYR A 152 -1.07 10.65 -11.60
C TYR A 152 -1.31 12.15 -11.70
N VAL A 153 -0.34 12.92 -12.18
CA VAL A 153 -0.50 14.34 -12.46
C VAL A 153 -1.02 14.47 -13.89
N SER A 154 -2.23 15.02 -14.06
CA SER A 154 -2.75 15.34 -15.40
C SER A 154 -2.09 16.62 -15.90
N ASP A 155 -1.67 16.63 -17.15
CA ASP A 155 -1.35 17.86 -17.91
C ASP A 155 -2.58 18.76 -18.03
#